data_f847b9f279d3844f49d2938a70527176
#
_entry.id   f847b9f279d3844f49d2938a70527176
#
_cell.length_a   1.000
_cell.length_b   1.000
_cell.length_c   1.000
_cell.angle_alpha   90.00
_cell.angle_beta   90.00
_cell.angle_gamma   90.00
#
_symmetry.space_group_name_H-M   'P 1'
#
loop_
_entity.id
_entity.type
_entity.pdbx_description
1 polymer ?
#
loop_
_entity_poly.entity_id
_entity_poly.type
_entity_poly.pdbx_seq_one_letter_code
_entity_poly.pdbx_strand_id
1 'polypeptide(L)'
;MASSVVSPSLNTSSCSSSSILLPAPLFDMKKYSVSSPRNHVRSSLSSSILGTRLSTNRASSKKSYRNGGGFTCSASSSSSSVLPSALLFDCDGVLVDTEKDGHRISFNDTFTERELGVTWDVDLYGELLKIGGGKERMTAYFNKTGWPEKAPKSEEERKQFIASLHKRKTELFMALIEKKLLPLRPGVAKLIDQALAKGVKVAVCSTSNEKAVSAIVSCLLGPERAEKIKIFAGDVVPRKKPDPAIYILAAATLGVEPPSCVVVEDSAIGLAAAKAAGMKCIVTKSGKPQTCPTKL
;
A
#
# COMPACT_ATOMS: atom_id res chain seq x y z
N MET A 1 23.57 -20.37 -72.04
CA MET A 1 24.11 -19.10 -71.55
C MET A 1 23.52 -18.91 -70.16
N ALA A 2 24.31 -19.22 -69.13
CA ALA A 2 23.92 -19.14 -67.75
C ALA A 2 24.47 -17.81 -67.16
N SER A 3 23.62 -16.96 -66.56
CA SER A 3 24.06 -15.76 -65.86
C SER A 3 23.86 -16.00 -64.37
N SER A 4 25.01 -16.04 -63.69
CA SER A 4 25.14 -16.12 -62.26
C SER A 4 24.88 -14.75 -61.64
N VAL A 5 23.97 -14.65 -60.66
CA VAL A 5 23.77 -13.48 -59.82
C VAL A 5 24.38 -13.78 -58.43
N VAL A 6 25.40 -13.02 -58.10
CA VAL A 6 26.11 -13.04 -56.78
C VAL A 6 25.37 -12.13 -55.82
N SER A 7 24.92 -12.66 -54.67
CA SER A 7 24.40 -11.87 -53.58
C SER A 7 25.52 -11.50 -52.60
N PRO A 8 25.57 -10.25 -52.04
CA PRO A 8 26.53 -9.88 -51.02
C PRO A 8 26.04 -10.28 -49.65
N SER A 9 26.91 -10.94 -48.89
CA SER A 9 26.77 -11.26 -47.47
C SER A 9 26.94 -10.02 -46.62
N LEU A 10 25.95 -9.71 -45.78
CA LEU A 10 26.03 -8.71 -44.72
C LEU A 10 26.64 -9.33 -43.46
N ASN A 11 27.83 -8.84 -43.13
CA ASN A 11 28.49 -9.08 -41.84
C ASN A 11 27.73 -8.30 -40.73
N THR A 12 27.09 -9.01 -39.80
CA THR A 12 26.61 -8.41 -38.56
C THR A 12 27.66 -8.50 -37.48
N SER A 13 28.31 -7.37 -37.19
CA SER A 13 29.17 -7.21 -36.03
C SER A 13 28.30 -7.21 -34.75
N SER A 14 28.48 -8.23 -33.94
CA SER A 14 27.89 -8.30 -32.58
C SER A 14 28.65 -7.35 -31.65
N CYS A 15 28.02 -6.26 -31.26
CA CYS A 15 28.50 -5.37 -30.19
C CYS A 15 28.04 -5.95 -28.85
N SER A 16 28.94 -6.62 -28.14
CA SER A 16 28.73 -7.08 -26.77
C SER A 16 28.91 -5.89 -25.82
N SER A 17 27.79 -5.35 -25.32
CA SER A 17 27.80 -4.35 -24.25
C SER A 17 27.95 -5.06 -22.91
N SER A 18 29.16 -5.06 -22.37
CA SER A 18 29.45 -5.49 -21.01
C SER A 18 28.91 -4.44 -20.02
N SER A 19 27.77 -4.70 -19.39
CA SER A 19 27.25 -3.90 -18.28
C SER A 19 28.11 -4.16 -17.05
N ILE A 20 28.93 -3.19 -16.67
CA ILE A 20 29.64 -3.18 -15.39
C ILE A 20 28.62 -2.90 -14.28
N LEU A 21 28.23 -3.94 -13.55
CA LEU A 21 27.48 -3.82 -12.30
C LEU A 21 28.41 -3.26 -11.22
N LEU A 22 28.21 -1.99 -10.89
CA LEU A 22 28.78 -1.40 -9.68
C LEU A 22 28.08 -2.01 -8.47
N PRO A 23 28.81 -2.46 -7.43
CA PRO A 23 28.18 -2.97 -6.22
C PRO A 23 27.51 -1.82 -5.49
N ALA A 24 26.26 -2.06 -5.05
CA ALA A 24 25.52 -1.16 -4.19
C ALA A 24 26.28 -0.94 -2.87
N PRO A 25 26.29 0.29 -2.30
CA PRO A 25 26.94 0.54 -1.03
C PRO A 25 26.27 -0.29 0.07
N LEU A 26 27.08 -1.04 0.81
CA LEU A 26 26.68 -1.73 2.03
C LEU A 26 26.23 -0.68 3.06
N PHE A 27 24.92 -0.62 3.28
CA PHE A 27 24.32 0.28 4.26
C PHE A 27 24.53 -0.30 5.66
N ASP A 28 25.27 0.38 6.53
CA ASP A 28 25.51 -0.04 7.90
C ASP A 28 24.27 0.18 8.76
N MET A 29 23.49 -0.89 8.95
CA MET A 29 22.24 -0.94 9.73
C MET A 29 22.44 -0.74 11.25
N LYS A 30 23.67 -0.57 11.74
CA LYS A 30 23.96 -0.44 13.18
C LYS A 30 23.61 0.92 13.80
N LYS A 31 23.37 1.94 12.97
CA LYS A 31 23.07 3.30 13.43
C LYS A 31 21.65 3.54 13.95
N TYR A 32 20.72 2.60 13.70
CA TYR A 32 19.31 2.77 14.07
C TYR A 32 18.77 1.64 14.95
N SER A 33 19.58 1.23 15.95
CA SER A 33 19.09 0.34 17.00
C SER A 33 18.22 1.14 17.97
N VAL A 34 16.91 1.02 17.83
CA VAL A 34 15.94 1.53 18.81
C VAL A 34 15.95 0.61 20.00
N SER A 35 16.52 1.07 21.12
CA SER A 35 16.41 0.41 22.42
C SER A 35 14.97 0.47 22.91
N SER A 36 14.32 -0.67 22.99
CA SER A 36 12.99 -0.83 23.60
C SER A 36 13.10 -0.72 25.12
N PRO A 37 12.36 0.16 25.80
CA PRO A 37 12.30 0.15 27.26
C PRO A 37 11.42 -1.03 27.70
N ARG A 38 12.03 -1.98 28.42
CA ARG A 38 11.30 -3.02 29.15
C ARG A 38 10.66 -2.40 30.38
N ASN A 39 9.37 -2.16 30.35
CA ASN A 39 8.59 -1.88 31.55
C ASN A 39 8.13 -3.19 32.18
N HIS A 40 8.79 -3.54 33.30
CA HIS A 40 8.26 -4.50 34.25
C HIS A 40 7.06 -3.88 34.97
N VAL A 41 5.85 -4.33 34.65
CA VAL A 41 4.67 -4.05 35.47
C VAL A 41 4.44 -5.23 36.40
N ARG A 42 4.72 -4.99 37.68
CA ARG A 42 4.36 -5.86 38.80
C ARG A 42 2.86 -5.73 39.03
N SER A 43 2.15 -6.83 38.97
CA SER A 43 0.77 -6.95 39.36
C SER A 43 0.64 -6.87 40.90
N SER A 44 -0.20 -5.97 41.39
CA SER A 44 -0.82 -6.09 42.71
C SER A 44 -2.29 -5.74 42.59
N LEU A 45 -3.10 -6.75 42.84
CA LEU A 45 -4.54 -6.67 43.03
C LEU A 45 -4.83 -6.02 44.40
N SER A 46 -5.68 -5.04 44.46
CA SER A 46 -6.58 -4.84 45.60
C SER A 46 -7.81 -4.05 45.19
N SER A 47 -8.91 -4.69 45.50
CA SER A 47 -10.27 -4.25 45.39
C SER A 47 -10.62 -3.22 46.47
N SER A 48 -11.35 -2.14 46.14
CA SER A 48 -12.40 -1.61 47.04
C SER A 48 -13.39 -0.75 46.27
N ILE A 49 -14.61 -1.16 46.47
CA ILE A 49 -15.89 -0.52 46.10
C ILE A 49 -16.07 0.68 47.04
N LEU A 50 -16.53 1.81 46.57
CA LEU A 50 -17.67 2.58 47.11
C LEU A 50 -17.95 3.82 46.27
N GLY A 51 -19.19 4.00 45.93
CA GLY A 51 -19.71 5.09 45.16
C GLY A 51 -19.90 6.37 45.97
N THR A 52 -20.02 7.47 45.29
CA THR A 52 -20.73 8.65 45.80
C THR A 52 -21.43 9.43 44.68
N ARG A 53 -22.61 9.86 45.03
CA ARG A 53 -23.67 10.46 44.21
C ARG A 53 -23.33 11.83 43.65
N LEU A 54 -23.94 12.09 42.49
CA LEU A 54 -24.17 13.44 41.94
C LEU A 54 -24.91 14.34 42.94
N SER A 55 -24.54 15.59 43.00
CA SER A 55 -25.38 16.67 43.50
C SER A 55 -25.37 17.82 42.52
N THR A 56 -26.54 18.09 41.94
CA THR A 56 -26.87 19.28 41.15
C THR A 56 -27.16 20.43 42.11
N ASN A 57 -26.53 21.59 41.91
CA ASN A 57 -27.10 22.83 42.42
C ASN A 57 -27.02 23.94 41.40
N ARG A 58 -28.21 24.38 41.05
CA ARG A 58 -28.56 25.52 40.22
C ARG A 58 -28.74 26.71 41.15
N ALA A 59 -27.99 27.80 40.93
CA ALA A 59 -28.38 29.10 41.46
C ALA A 59 -27.96 30.22 40.52
N SER A 60 -28.94 30.92 40.11
CA SER A 60 -28.97 32.16 39.34
C SER A 60 -28.63 33.36 40.24
N SER A 61 -27.77 34.29 39.81
CA SER A 61 -27.97 35.70 40.07
C SER A 61 -27.20 36.60 39.14
N LYS A 62 -27.93 37.52 38.57
CA LYS A 62 -27.47 38.70 37.78
C LYS A 62 -26.74 39.67 38.69
N LYS A 63 -25.58 40.21 38.25
CA LYS A 63 -25.21 41.60 38.52
C LYS A 63 -24.27 42.12 37.43
N SER A 64 -24.70 43.18 36.80
CA SER A 64 -23.99 44.07 35.87
C SER A 64 -22.92 44.86 36.62
N TYR A 65 -21.68 44.97 36.06
CA TYR A 65 -20.90 46.21 36.16
C TYR A 65 -19.98 46.34 34.95
N ARG A 66 -20.06 47.51 34.30
CA ARG A 66 -19.15 48.03 33.27
C ARG A 66 -17.75 48.24 33.89
N ASN A 67 -16.69 47.88 33.20
CA ASN A 67 -15.64 48.82 32.85
C ASN A 67 -14.68 48.17 31.82
N GLY A 68 -14.26 49.00 30.92
CA GLY A 68 -13.47 48.81 29.74
C GLY A 68 -12.05 48.33 30.02
N GLY A 69 -11.62 47.51 29.14
CA GLY A 69 -10.25 47.04 28.97
C GLY A 69 -10.28 46.15 27.76
N GLY A 70 -10.12 46.73 26.57
CA GLY A 70 -10.03 45.97 25.34
C GLY A 70 -8.76 45.09 25.36
N PHE A 71 -8.92 43.82 25.70
CA PHE A 71 -7.92 42.82 25.37
C PHE A 71 -8.14 42.45 23.89
N THR A 72 -7.42 43.12 23.01
CA THR A 72 -7.22 42.67 21.65
C THR A 72 -6.38 41.40 21.74
N CYS A 73 -7.01 40.23 21.75
CA CYS A 73 -6.35 39.01 21.42
C CYS A 73 -5.90 39.09 19.96
N SER A 74 -4.69 39.59 19.75
CA SER A 74 -3.98 39.40 18.50
C SER A 74 -3.65 37.92 18.38
N ALA A 75 -4.57 37.14 17.86
CA ALA A 75 -4.28 35.80 17.39
C ALA A 75 -3.48 35.90 16.08
N SER A 76 -2.25 36.39 16.18
CA SER A 76 -1.24 36.20 15.15
C SER A 76 -0.68 34.79 15.24
N SER A 77 -1.53 33.79 15.08
CA SER A 77 -1.07 32.47 14.69
C SER A 77 -1.02 32.41 13.17
N SER A 78 -0.03 33.03 12.57
CA SER A 78 0.48 32.55 11.30
C SER A 78 1.07 31.16 11.57
N SER A 79 0.22 30.13 11.69
CA SER A 79 0.65 28.77 11.50
C SER A 79 1.02 28.69 10.02
N SER A 80 2.28 29.02 9.70
CA SER A 80 2.88 28.58 8.45
C SER A 80 2.66 27.08 8.44
N SER A 81 1.73 26.61 7.61
CA SER A 81 1.51 25.20 7.41
C SER A 81 2.80 24.63 6.84
N VAL A 82 3.65 24.10 7.74
CA VAL A 82 4.90 23.46 7.33
C VAL A 82 4.52 22.28 6.48
N LEU A 83 4.82 22.39 5.18
CA LEU A 83 4.60 21.29 4.25
C LEU A 83 5.48 20.11 4.65
N PRO A 84 5.04 18.86 4.45
CA PRO A 84 5.91 17.71 4.65
C PRO A 84 7.06 17.75 3.65
N SER A 85 8.21 17.19 4.04
CA SER A 85 9.35 17.04 3.13
C SER A 85 9.11 15.93 2.11
N ALA A 86 8.32 14.92 2.46
CA ALA A 86 7.93 13.85 1.55
C ALA A 86 6.51 13.33 1.83
N LEU A 87 5.85 12.86 0.76
CA LEU A 87 4.66 12.02 0.80
C LEU A 87 5.03 10.60 0.37
N LEU A 88 4.73 9.63 1.24
CA LEU A 88 5.01 8.21 1.01
C LEU A 88 3.66 7.49 0.88
N PHE A 89 3.34 7.05 -0.32
CA PHE A 89 2.07 6.39 -0.61
C PHE A 89 2.21 4.87 -0.53
N ASP A 90 1.27 4.19 0.12
CA ASP A 90 1.03 2.79 -0.23
C ASP A 90 0.44 2.70 -1.64
N CYS A 91 0.45 1.50 -2.24
CA CYS A 91 -0.08 1.28 -3.58
C CYS A 91 -1.52 0.77 -3.53
N ASP A 92 -1.71 -0.37 -2.88
CA ASP A 92 -2.95 -1.14 -2.89
C ASP A 92 -3.98 -0.55 -1.90
N GLY A 93 -5.11 -0.07 -2.43
CA GLY A 93 -6.11 0.63 -1.61
C GLY A 93 -5.82 2.12 -1.40
N VAL A 94 -4.67 2.62 -1.88
CA VAL A 94 -4.27 4.04 -1.80
C VAL A 94 -4.16 4.69 -3.17
N LEU A 95 -3.32 4.18 -4.06
CA LEU A 95 -3.26 4.67 -5.44
C LEU A 95 -4.41 4.12 -6.27
N VAL A 96 -4.67 2.84 -6.14
CA VAL A 96 -5.69 2.06 -6.85
C VAL A 96 -6.34 1.07 -5.89
N ASP A 97 -7.59 0.69 -6.14
CA ASP A 97 -8.29 -0.34 -5.37
C ASP A 97 -8.06 -1.72 -6.03
N THR A 98 -6.81 -2.20 -5.92
CA THR A 98 -6.34 -3.40 -6.62
C THR A 98 -7.12 -4.65 -6.24
N GLU A 99 -7.56 -4.77 -4.99
CA GLU A 99 -8.29 -5.96 -4.54
C GLU A 99 -9.68 -6.04 -5.18
N LYS A 100 -10.45 -4.96 -5.10
CA LYS A 100 -11.83 -4.91 -5.61
C LYS A 100 -11.88 -4.84 -7.13
N ASP A 101 -11.16 -3.89 -7.73
CA ASP A 101 -11.30 -3.52 -9.13
C ASP A 101 -10.25 -4.20 -10.03
N GLY A 102 -9.24 -4.85 -9.43
CA GLY A 102 -8.19 -5.56 -10.13
C GLY A 102 -8.20 -7.06 -9.88
N HIS A 103 -7.77 -7.47 -8.70
CA HIS A 103 -7.57 -8.88 -8.38
C HIS A 103 -8.86 -9.70 -8.45
N ARG A 104 -9.95 -9.22 -7.87
CA ARG A 104 -11.26 -9.91 -7.94
C ARG A 104 -11.73 -10.09 -9.37
N ILE A 105 -11.64 -9.05 -10.18
CA ILE A 105 -12.02 -9.12 -11.60
C ILE A 105 -11.18 -10.17 -12.32
N SER A 106 -9.84 -10.14 -12.13
CA SER A 106 -8.94 -11.11 -12.78
C SER A 106 -9.17 -12.56 -12.34
N PHE A 107 -9.62 -12.81 -11.09
CA PHE A 107 -10.06 -14.14 -10.67
C PHE A 107 -11.31 -14.56 -11.44
N ASN A 108 -12.33 -13.70 -11.51
CA ASN A 108 -13.59 -13.99 -12.20
C ASN A 108 -13.37 -14.23 -13.69
N ASP A 109 -12.55 -13.41 -14.33
CA ASP A 109 -12.21 -13.59 -15.75
C ASP A 109 -11.50 -14.93 -15.97
N THR A 110 -10.57 -15.31 -15.07
CA THR A 110 -9.91 -16.63 -15.11
C THR A 110 -10.92 -17.76 -14.98
N PHE A 111 -11.87 -17.65 -14.05
CA PHE A 111 -12.90 -18.68 -13.86
C PHE A 111 -13.82 -18.77 -15.06
N THR A 112 -14.17 -17.65 -15.68
CA THR A 112 -14.96 -17.57 -16.89
C THR A 112 -14.24 -18.20 -18.09
N GLU A 113 -12.97 -17.83 -18.33
CA GLU A 113 -12.15 -18.41 -19.40
C GLU A 113 -11.98 -19.95 -19.27
N ARG A 114 -11.96 -20.44 -18.04
CA ARG A 114 -11.86 -21.87 -17.75
C ARG A 114 -13.22 -22.56 -17.60
N GLU A 115 -14.31 -21.82 -17.77
CA GLU A 115 -15.69 -22.31 -17.65
C GLU A 115 -15.95 -23.08 -16.34
N LEU A 116 -15.49 -22.51 -15.22
CA LEU A 116 -15.60 -23.16 -13.91
C LEU A 116 -16.96 -22.95 -13.24
N GLY A 117 -17.83 -22.08 -13.79
CA GLY A 117 -19.13 -21.77 -13.21
C GLY A 117 -19.06 -21.03 -11.86
N VAL A 118 -17.93 -20.35 -11.57
CA VAL A 118 -17.67 -19.66 -10.31
C VAL A 118 -17.54 -18.17 -10.55
N THR A 119 -18.19 -17.38 -9.66
CA THR A 119 -18.04 -15.93 -9.64
C THR A 119 -17.93 -15.47 -8.19
N TRP A 120 -16.92 -14.63 -7.90
CA TRP A 120 -16.74 -13.98 -6.61
C TRP A 120 -17.28 -12.56 -6.67
N ASP A 121 -18.37 -12.27 -5.97
CA ASP A 121 -18.85 -10.92 -5.76
C ASP A 121 -17.95 -10.14 -4.76
N VAL A 122 -18.28 -8.88 -4.49
CA VAL A 122 -17.46 -8.03 -3.62
C VAL A 122 -17.45 -8.54 -2.18
N ASP A 123 -18.60 -8.98 -1.67
CA ASP A 123 -18.73 -9.39 -0.27
C ASP A 123 -18.02 -10.72 -0.03
N LEU A 124 -18.26 -11.72 -0.88
CA LEU A 124 -17.57 -13.01 -0.83
C LEU A 124 -16.05 -12.82 -0.96
N TYR A 125 -15.62 -11.98 -1.89
CA TYR A 125 -14.20 -11.70 -2.07
C TYR A 125 -13.61 -11.04 -0.83
N GLY A 126 -14.34 -10.13 -0.20
CA GLY A 126 -13.96 -9.51 1.08
C GLY A 126 -13.70 -10.54 2.19
N GLU A 127 -14.57 -11.55 2.31
CA GLU A 127 -14.35 -12.65 3.25
C GLU A 127 -13.12 -13.50 2.88
N LEU A 128 -12.93 -13.77 1.59
CA LEU A 128 -11.79 -14.52 1.09
C LEU A 128 -10.45 -13.78 1.27
N LEU A 129 -10.44 -12.46 1.41
CA LEU A 129 -9.25 -11.66 1.72
C LEU A 129 -8.63 -11.98 3.08
N LYS A 130 -9.38 -12.60 4.00
CA LYS A 130 -8.86 -13.12 5.28
C LYS A 130 -7.85 -14.25 5.08
N ILE A 131 -7.89 -14.89 3.91
CA ILE A 131 -6.95 -15.96 3.52
C ILE A 131 -5.82 -15.31 2.74
N GLY A 132 -4.60 -15.39 3.28
CA GLY A 132 -3.41 -14.88 2.62
C GLY A 132 -3.03 -15.72 1.39
N GLY A 133 -2.68 -15.04 0.29
CA GLY A 133 -2.27 -15.70 -0.95
C GLY A 133 -3.43 -16.10 -1.88
N GLY A 134 -3.20 -15.90 -3.19
CA GLY A 134 -4.23 -16.18 -4.19
C GLY A 134 -4.49 -17.66 -4.43
N LYS A 135 -3.44 -18.48 -4.32
CA LYS A 135 -3.55 -19.94 -4.46
C LYS A 135 -4.30 -20.54 -3.27
N GLU A 136 -3.94 -20.14 -2.08
CA GLU A 136 -4.53 -20.56 -0.81
C GLU A 136 -6.01 -20.17 -0.76
N ARG A 137 -6.34 -18.97 -1.23
CA ARG A 137 -7.70 -18.45 -1.34
C ARG A 137 -8.58 -19.31 -2.26
N MET A 138 -8.09 -19.64 -3.47
CA MET A 138 -8.82 -20.52 -4.40
C MET A 138 -8.98 -21.92 -3.82
N THR A 139 -7.92 -22.49 -3.23
CA THR A 139 -7.94 -23.83 -2.63
C THR A 139 -8.96 -23.90 -1.50
N ALA A 140 -8.94 -22.93 -0.58
CA ALA A 140 -9.89 -22.88 0.53
C ALA A 140 -11.34 -22.71 0.06
N TYR A 141 -11.56 -21.87 -0.96
CA TYR A 141 -12.87 -21.71 -1.55
C TYR A 141 -13.40 -23.03 -2.13
N PHE A 142 -12.62 -23.69 -3.02
CA PHE A 142 -13.05 -24.95 -3.65
C PHE A 142 -13.19 -26.10 -2.65
N ASN A 143 -12.38 -26.15 -1.61
CA ASN A 143 -12.55 -27.14 -0.53
C ASN A 143 -13.85 -26.93 0.25
N LYS A 144 -14.31 -25.68 0.39
CA LYS A 144 -15.53 -25.33 1.13
C LYS A 144 -16.79 -25.51 0.27
N THR A 145 -16.74 -25.09 -1.00
CA THR A 145 -17.93 -25.02 -1.87
C THR A 145 -18.08 -26.20 -2.82
N GLY A 146 -17.05 -27.03 -2.92
CA GLY A 146 -16.91 -28.07 -3.94
C GLY A 146 -15.99 -27.65 -5.07
N TRP A 147 -15.22 -28.63 -5.57
CA TRP A 147 -14.35 -28.43 -6.72
C TRP A 147 -15.18 -28.41 -8.01
N PRO A 148 -14.86 -27.52 -8.97
CA PRO A 148 -15.53 -27.52 -10.28
C PRO A 148 -15.43 -28.88 -10.96
N GLU A 149 -16.43 -29.22 -11.77
CA GLU A 149 -16.47 -30.50 -12.51
C GLU A 149 -15.21 -30.75 -13.36
N LYS A 150 -14.69 -29.66 -13.97
CA LYS A 150 -13.45 -29.67 -14.77
C LYS A 150 -12.17 -29.76 -13.94
N ALA A 151 -12.25 -29.70 -12.61
CA ALA A 151 -11.07 -29.82 -11.77
C ALA A 151 -10.58 -31.27 -11.65
N PRO A 152 -9.27 -31.50 -11.59
CA PRO A 152 -8.72 -32.82 -11.36
C PRO A 152 -9.19 -33.44 -10.03
N LYS A 153 -9.14 -34.79 -9.95
CA LYS A 153 -9.56 -35.52 -8.75
C LYS A 153 -8.43 -35.70 -7.75
N SER A 154 -7.19 -35.90 -8.22
CA SER A 154 -6.05 -36.10 -7.34
C SER A 154 -5.57 -34.79 -6.71
N GLU A 155 -5.02 -34.87 -5.49
CA GLU A 155 -4.54 -33.69 -4.76
C GLU A 155 -3.38 -33.00 -5.46
N GLU A 156 -2.46 -33.78 -6.04
CA GLU A 156 -1.29 -33.22 -6.71
C GLU A 156 -1.68 -32.49 -8.00
N GLU A 157 -2.58 -33.06 -8.80
CA GLU A 157 -3.10 -32.39 -10.00
C GLU A 157 -3.92 -31.15 -9.63
N ARG A 158 -4.65 -31.14 -8.49
CA ARG A 158 -5.33 -29.96 -7.96
C ARG A 158 -4.36 -28.84 -7.62
N LYS A 159 -3.20 -29.13 -7.05
CA LYS A 159 -2.15 -28.13 -6.80
C LYS A 159 -1.65 -27.50 -8.09
N GLN A 160 -1.41 -28.33 -9.12
CA GLN A 160 -1.00 -27.86 -10.45
C GLN A 160 -2.10 -27.04 -11.13
N PHE A 161 -3.34 -27.48 -11.01
CA PHE A 161 -4.50 -26.76 -11.54
C PHE A 161 -4.64 -25.37 -10.90
N ILE A 162 -4.57 -25.26 -9.56
CA ILE A 162 -4.56 -23.99 -8.84
C ILE A 162 -3.40 -23.09 -9.27
N ALA A 163 -2.20 -23.68 -9.46
CA ALA A 163 -1.04 -22.92 -9.92
C ALA A 163 -1.28 -22.34 -11.33
N SER A 164 -1.90 -23.12 -12.24
CA SER A 164 -2.25 -22.66 -13.58
C SER A 164 -3.29 -21.54 -13.59
N LEU A 165 -4.33 -21.65 -12.74
CA LEU A 165 -5.33 -20.60 -12.56
C LEU A 165 -4.69 -19.32 -12.00
N HIS A 166 -3.83 -19.44 -11.03
CA HIS A 166 -3.14 -18.30 -10.42
C HIS A 166 -2.21 -17.59 -11.42
N LYS A 167 -1.52 -18.35 -12.26
CA LYS A 167 -0.70 -17.80 -13.33
C LYS A 167 -1.56 -16.99 -14.30
N ARG A 168 -2.66 -17.60 -14.80
CA ARG A 168 -3.56 -16.91 -15.74
C ARG A 168 -4.20 -15.66 -15.14
N LYS A 169 -4.67 -15.74 -13.90
CA LYS A 169 -5.15 -14.59 -13.13
C LYS A 169 -4.13 -13.45 -13.06
N THR A 170 -2.87 -13.78 -12.87
CA THR A 170 -1.81 -12.76 -12.80
C THR A 170 -1.58 -12.09 -14.14
N GLU A 171 -1.61 -12.85 -15.24
CA GLU A 171 -1.53 -12.32 -16.59
C GLU A 171 -2.68 -11.35 -16.90
N LEU A 172 -3.92 -11.72 -16.53
CA LEU A 172 -5.09 -10.87 -16.71
C LEU A 172 -5.02 -9.60 -15.86
N PHE A 173 -4.53 -9.70 -14.61
CA PHE A 173 -4.32 -8.54 -13.76
C PHE A 173 -3.30 -7.55 -14.37
N MET A 174 -2.19 -8.05 -14.90
CA MET A 174 -1.21 -7.21 -15.59
C MET A 174 -1.80 -6.55 -16.82
N ALA A 175 -2.60 -7.29 -17.59
CA ALA A 175 -3.28 -6.75 -18.76
C ALA A 175 -4.28 -5.62 -18.40
N LEU A 176 -4.98 -5.70 -17.26
CA LEU A 176 -5.84 -4.60 -16.77
C LEU A 176 -5.02 -3.33 -16.53
N ILE A 177 -3.84 -3.46 -15.93
CA ILE A 177 -2.96 -2.32 -15.65
C ILE A 177 -2.45 -1.71 -16.97
N GLU A 178 -1.89 -2.54 -17.85
CA GLU A 178 -1.32 -2.12 -19.14
C GLU A 178 -2.34 -1.44 -20.05
N LYS A 179 -3.57 -1.96 -20.07
CA LYS A 179 -4.69 -1.36 -20.81
C LYS A 179 -5.31 -0.16 -20.09
N LYS A 180 -4.80 0.25 -18.95
CA LYS A 180 -5.30 1.36 -18.11
C LYS A 180 -6.77 1.20 -17.71
N LEU A 181 -7.22 -0.03 -17.52
CA LEU A 181 -8.58 -0.34 -17.11
C LEU A 181 -8.77 -0.33 -15.58
N LEU A 182 -7.68 -0.31 -14.82
CA LEU A 182 -7.70 -0.14 -13.38
C LEU A 182 -7.68 1.35 -13.04
N PRO A 183 -8.76 1.92 -12.46
CA PRO A 183 -8.84 3.35 -12.22
C PRO A 183 -7.97 3.78 -11.04
N LEU A 184 -7.31 4.94 -11.17
CA LEU A 184 -6.73 5.62 -10.00
C LEU A 184 -7.84 6.05 -9.04
N ARG A 185 -7.55 6.01 -7.76
CA ARG A 185 -8.48 6.54 -6.76
C ARG A 185 -8.64 8.06 -6.91
N PRO A 186 -9.85 8.58 -6.66
CA PRO A 186 -10.13 10.01 -6.82
C PRO A 186 -9.16 10.89 -6.02
N GLY A 187 -8.58 11.88 -6.66
CA GLY A 187 -7.69 12.86 -6.04
C GLY A 187 -6.21 12.47 -5.97
N VAL A 188 -5.84 11.21 -6.22
CA VAL A 188 -4.43 10.75 -6.15
C VAL A 188 -3.54 11.56 -7.07
N ALA A 189 -3.84 11.61 -8.35
CA ALA A 189 -3.03 12.36 -9.32
C ALA A 189 -2.91 13.84 -8.94
N LYS A 190 -4.02 14.48 -8.54
CA LYS A 190 -4.04 15.88 -8.10
C LYS A 190 -3.16 16.12 -6.88
N LEU A 191 -3.19 15.22 -5.88
CA LEU A 191 -2.37 15.35 -4.68
C LEU A 191 -0.88 15.22 -5.01
N ILE A 192 -0.53 14.27 -5.88
CA ILE A 192 0.85 14.08 -6.36
C ILE A 192 1.32 15.35 -7.09
N ASP A 193 0.53 15.89 -8.02
CA ASP A 193 0.88 17.10 -8.77
C ASP A 193 1.09 18.29 -7.84
N GLN A 194 0.22 18.46 -6.85
CA GLN A 194 0.34 19.56 -5.88
C GLN A 194 1.58 19.39 -4.98
N ALA A 195 1.93 18.17 -4.60
CA ALA A 195 3.13 17.88 -3.82
C ALA A 195 4.39 18.21 -4.63
N LEU A 196 4.49 17.67 -5.84
CA LEU A 196 5.63 17.89 -6.74
C LEU A 196 5.81 19.39 -7.09
N ALA A 197 4.73 20.11 -7.36
CA ALA A 197 4.76 21.56 -7.64
C ALA A 197 5.28 22.38 -6.45
N LYS A 198 5.18 21.88 -5.23
CA LYS A 198 5.69 22.50 -4.00
C LYS A 198 7.05 21.98 -3.56
N GLY A 199 7.72 21.17 -4.38
CA GLY A 199 9.02 20.58 -4.06
C GLY A 199 8.97 19.46 -3.01
N VAL A 200 7.77 18.96 -2.67
CA VAL A 200 7.61 17.81 -1.78
C VAL A 200 7.99 16.55 -2.53
N LYS A 201 8.88 15.75 -1.96
CA LYS A 201 9.31 14.48 -2.55
C LYS A 201 8.20 13.44 -2.47
N VAL A 202 8.10 12.59 -3.50
CA VAL A 202 7.04 11.57 -3.57
C VAL A 202 7.67 10.19 -3.75
N ALA A 203 7.17 9.22 -2.98
CA ALA A 203 7.51 7.81 -3.16
C ALA A 203 6.29 6.90 -3.00
N VAL A 204 6.39 5.70 -3.59
CA VAL A 204 5.44 4.60 -3.42
C VAL A 204 6.14 3.50 -2.64
N CYS A 205 5.51 3.04 -1.56
CA CYS A 205 6.05 2.08 -0.60
C CYS A 205 5.07 0.91 -0.42
N SER A 206 5.23 -0.17 -1.17
CA SER A 206 4.29 -1.30 -1.20
C SER A 206 4.98 -2.62 -0.89
N THR A 207 4.27 -3.54 -0.25
CA THR A 207 4.73 -4.93 -0.06
C THR A 207 4.35 -5.84 -1.22
N SER A 208 3.66 -5.31 -2.22
CA SER A 208 3.25 -6.00 -3.44
C SER A 208 4.41 -6.18 -4.41
N ASN A 209 4.22 -7.04 -5.41
CA ASN A 209 5.24 -7.33 -6.41
C ASN A 209 5.72 -6.06 -7.12
N GLU A 210 7.04 -5.88 -7.22
CA GLU A 210 7.66 -4.69 -7.80
C GLU A 210 7.21 -4.41 -9.24
N LYS A 211 7.09 -5.44 -10.09
CA LYS A 211 6.64 -5.29 -11.48
C LYS A 211 5.23 -4.73 -11.57
N ALA A 212 4.34 -5.20 -10.68
CA ALA A 212 2.96 -4.72 -10.65
C ALA A 212 2.88 -3.27 -10.18
N VAL A 213 3.60 -2.90 -9.11
CA VAL A 213 3.66 -1.53 -8.61
C VAL A 213 4.26 -0.58 -9.63
N SER A 214 5.37 -0.97 -10.27
CA SER A 214 6.02 -0.19 -11.33
C SER A 214 5.08 0.02 -12.53
N ALA A 215 4.34 -1.01 -12.94
CA ALA A 215 3.35 -0.91 -13.99
C ALA A 215 2.20 0.04 -13.61
N ILE A 216 1.69 -0.03 -12.38
CA ILE A 216 0.67 0.90 -11.87
C ILE A 216 1.19 2.35 -11.95
N VAL A 217 2.38 2.61 -11.44
CA VAL A 217 2.96 3.97 -11.43
C VAL A 217 3.18 4.46 -12.86
N SER A 218 3.80 3.68 -13.73
CA SER A 218 4.13 4.10 -15.09
C SER A 218 2.90 4.22 -15.99
N CYS A 219 1.98 3.24 -15.96
CA CYS A 219 0.84 3.22 -16.86
C CYS A 219 -0.30 4.15 -16.40
N LEU A 220 -0.59 4.20 -15.08
CA LEU A 220 -1.77 4.90 -14.58
C LEU A 220 -1.48 6.33 -14.14
N LEU A 221 -0.32 6.61 -13.52
CA LEU A 221 0.07 7.97 -13.18
C LEU A 221 0.69 8.73 -14.37
N GLY A 222 1.15 8.01 -15.38
CA GLY A 222 1.78 8.56 -16.56
C GLY A 222 3.30 8.84 -16.38
N PRO A 223 4.03 8.96 -17.50
CA PRO A 223 5.50 9.03 -17.48
C PRO A 223 6.04 10.23 -16.70
N GLU A 224 5.44 11.40 -16.85
CA GLU A 224 5.92 12.64 -16.22
C GLU A 224 5.91 12.57 -14.68
N ARG A 225 4.91 11.88 -14.08
CA ARG A 225 4.87 11.65 -12.64
C ARG A 225 5.77 10.50 -12.24
N ALA A 226 5.79 9.43 -13.05
CA ALA A 226 6.57 8.23 -12.78
C ALA A 226 8.08 8.54 -12.66
N GLU A 227 8.63 9.41 -13.49
CA GLU A 227 10.03 9.84 -13.44
C GLU A 227 10.38 10.53 -12.11
N LYS A 228 9.44 11.21 -11.48
CA LYS A 228 9.63 11.99 -10.26
C LYS A 228 9.32 11.19 -8.98
N ILE A 229 8.78 9.97 -9.12
CA ILE A 229 8.35 9.11 -8.01
C ILE A 229 9.38 8.01 -7.81
N LYS A 230 9.87 7.84 -6.58
CA LYS A 230 10.68 6.68 -6.20
C LYS A 230 9.78 5.53 -5.80
N ILE A 231 10.11 4.33 -6.25
CA ILE A 231 9.33 3.10 -5.96
C ILE A 231 10.14 2.21 -5.04
N PHE A 232 9.52 1.79 -3.95
CA PHE A 232 10.00 0.79 -3.00
C PHE A 232 8.93 -0.31 -2.93
N ALA A 233 9.17 -1.44 -3.55
CA ALA A 233 8.17 -2.50 -3.69
C ALA A 233 8.79 -3.90 -3.65
N GLY A 234 7.97 -4.90 -3.37
CA GLY A 234 8.42 -6.30 -3.32
C GLY A 234 9.28 -6.62 -2.10
N ASP A 235 10.46 -7.20 -2.35
CA ASP A 235 11.36 -7.70 -1.31
C ASP A 235 12.57 -6.76 -1.10
N VAL A 236 12.38 -5.44 -1.28
CA VAL A 236 13.44 -4.42 -1.08
C VAL A 236 13.87 -4.29 0.38
N VAL A 237 13.10 -4.83 1.31
CA VAL A 237 13.40 -4.88 2.75
C VAL A 237 13.18 -6.29 3.28
N PRO A 238 13.98 -6.74 4.28
CA PRO A 238 13.88 -8.11 4.80
C PRO A 238 12.59 -8.38 5.58
N ARG A 239 11.96 -7.36 6.14
CA ARG A 239 10.71 -7.46 6.89
C ARG A 239 9.66 -6.52 6.30
N LYS A 240 8.49 -7.08 6.00
CA LYS A 240 7.35 -6.35 5.43
C LYS A 240 6.56 -5.64 6.54
N LYS A 241 5.68 -4.70 6.16
CA LYS A 241 4.71 -4.08 7.07
C LYS A 241 4.01 -5.15 7.92
N PRO A 242 3.88 -4.99 9.22
CA PRO A 242 3.97 -3.74 10.01
C PRO A 242 5.37 -3.30 10.42
N ASP A 243 6.44 -3.95 9.97
CA ASP A 243 7.81 -3.47 10.21
C ASP A 243 8.02 -2.14 9.47
N PRO A 244 8.66 -1.13 10.11
CA PRO A 244 8.85 0.19 9.53
C PRO A 244 9.91 0.27 8.42
N ALA A 245 10.63 -0.80 8.15
CA ALA A 245 11.84 -0.80 7.31
C ALA A 245 11.63 -0.14 5.95
N ILE A 246 10.50 -0.38 5.28
CA ILE A 246 10.23 0.19 3.95
C ILE A 246 10.09 1.72 3.99
N TYR A 247 9.46 2.27 5.03
CA TYR A 247 9.30 3.72 5.18
C TYR A 247 10.61 4.39 5.61
N ILE A 248 11.38 3.75 6.48
CA ILE A 248 12.73 4.21 6.87
C ILE A 248 13.66 4.22 5.65
N LEU A 249 13.65 3.16 4.84
CA LEU A 249 14.44 3.07 3.61
C LEU A 249 14.04 4.19 2.63
N ALA A 250 12.74 4.44 2.47
CA ALA A 250 12.24 5.50 1.60
C ALA A 250 12.71 6.89 2.07
N ALA A 251 12.57 7.21 3.35
CA ALA A 251 13.02 8.48 3.91
C ALA A 251 14.53 8.68 3.73
N ALA A 252 15.33 7.66 4.05
CA ALA A 252 16.78 7.69 3.89
C ALA A 252 17.18 7.90 2.42
N THR A 253 16.57 7.17 1.49
CA THR A 253 16.85 7.30 0.04
C THR A 253 16.46 8.65 -0.51
N LEU A 254 15.36 9.23 0.00
CA LEU A 254 14.92 10.58 -0.36
C LEU A 254 15.74 11.67 0.34
N GLY A 255 16.60 11.36 1.31
CA GLY A 255 17.36 12.33 2.09
C GLY A 255 16.44 13.26 2.90
N VAL A 256 15.47 12.68 3.61
CA VAL A 256 14.52 13.42 4.48
C VAL A 256 14.41 12.73 5.84
N GLU A 257 14.13 13.52 6.89
CA GLU A 257 13.92 12.98 8.21
C GLU A 257 12.52 12.36 8.37
N PRO A 258 12.39 11.19 8.98
CA PRO A 258 11.10 10.50 9.15
C PRO A 258 9.99 11.38 9.76
N PRO A 259 10.21 12.21 10.80
CA PRO A 259 9.15 13.06 11.35
C PRO A 259 8.61 14.12 10.38
N SER A 260 9.38 14.46 9.33
CA SER A 260 8.96 15.38 8.28
C SER A 260 8.20 14.71 7.14
N CYS A 261 8.06 13.38 7.16
CA CYS A 261 7.30 12.60 6.18
C CYS A 261 5.84 12.43 6.60
N VAL A 262 4.98 12.34 5.59
CA VAL A 262 3.58 11.91 5.76
C VAL A 262 3.35 10.69 4.91
N VAL A 263 2.90 9.63 5.56
CA VAL A 263 2.49 8.37 4.90
C VAL A 263 1.00 8.44 4.56
N VAL A 264 0.61 7.93 3.40
CA VAL A 264 -0.79 7.72 3.01
C VAL A 264 -1.03 6.23 2.89
N GLU A 265 -1.95 5.68 3.70
CA GLU A 265 -2.20 4.26 3.88
C GLU A 265 -3.70 3.96 3.95
N ASP A 266 -4.10 2.68 3.79
CA ASP A 266 -5.48 2.23 3.94
C ASP A 266 -5.64 1.10 4.98
N SER A 267 -4.52 0.57 5.48
CA SER A 267 -4.47 -0.64 6.30
C SER A 267 -3.94 -0.41 7.71
N ALA A 268 -4.39 -1.24 8.67
CA ALA A 268 -3.90 -1.19 10.04
C ALA A 268 -2.42 -1.57 10.14
N ILE A 269 -1.94 -2.50 9.30
CA ILE A 269 -0.54 -2.92 9.27
C ILE A 269 0.36 -1.82 8.73
N GLY A 270 -0.10 -1.08 7.72
CA GLY A 270 0.63 0.05 7.18
C GLY A 270 0.65 1.25 8.12
N LEU A 271 -0.47 1.55 8.79
CA LEU A 271 -0.51 2.55 9.87
C LEU A 271 0.47 2.21 10.99
N ALA A 272 0.54 0.92 11.41
CA ALA A 272 1.49 0.49 12.43
C ALA A 272 2.94 0.68 11.97
N ALA A 273 3.26 0.35 10.72
CA ALA A 273 4.58 0.57 10.13
C ALA A 273 4.97 2.06 10.09
N ALA A 274 4.04 2.94 9.67
CA ALA A 274 4.26 4.38 9.63
C ALA A 274 4.53 4.97 11.03
N LYS A 275 3.72 4.57 12.03
CA LYS A 275 3.92 4.97 13.43
C LYS A 275 5.26 4.48 13.98
N ALA A 276 5.63 3.23 13.71
CA ALA A 276 6.90 2.67 14.12
C ALA A 276 8.11 3.35 13.46
N ALA A 277 7.93 3.91 12.25
CA ALA A 277 8.92 4.75 11.58
C ALA A 277 9.00 6.19 12.13
N GLY A 278 8.13 6.58 13.08
CA GLY A 278 8.06 7.94 13.61
C GLY A 278 7.43 8.95 12.65
N MET A 279 6.65 8.48 11.67
CA MET A 279 6.03 9.31 10.64
C MET A 279 4.56 9.61 10.94
N LYS A 280 4.07 10.74 10.45
CA LYS A 280 2.63 11.02 10.41
C LYS A 280 1.96 10.13 9.36
N CYS A 281 0.72 9.70 9.63
CA CYS A 281 -0.01 8.85 8.71
C CYS A 281 -1.43 9.37 8.49
N ILE A 282 -1.82 9.46 7.23
CA ILE A 282 -3.20 9.70 6.80
C ILE A 282 -3.76 8.35 6.37
N VAL A 283 -4.83 7.92 7.03
CA VAL A 283 -5.50 6.66 6.68
C VAL A 283 -6.69 6.97 5.76
N THR A 284 -6.65 6.42 4.56
CA THR A 284 -7.73 6.55 3.58
C THR A 284 -8.69 5.36 3.71
N LYS A 285 -9.97 5.60 3.47
CA LYS A 285 -10.96 4.53 3.40
C LYS A 285 -10.87 3.87 2.03
N SER A 286 -10.36 2.64 1.96
CA SER A 286 -10.40 1.81 0.74
C SER A 286 -11.80 1.19 0.55
N GLY A 287 -12.09 0.72 -0.66
CA GLY A 287 -13.34 -0.01 -0.97
C GLY A 287 -13.39 -1.42 -0.37
N LYS A 288 -12.41 -1.81 0.44
CA LYS A 288 -12.45 -3.11 1.15
C LYS A 288 -13.60 -3.14 2.14
N PRO A 289 -14.38 -4.23 2.22
CA PRO A 289 -15.33 -4.42 3.30
C PRO A 289 -14.58 -4.30 4.63
N GLN A 290 -15.03 -3.39 5.50
CA GLN A 290 -14.36 -3.15 6.78
C GLN A 290 -14.55 -4.36 7.70
N THR A 291 -13.50 -5.14 7.89
CA THR A 291 -13.40 -6.10 9.00
C THR A 291 -12.60 -5.54 10.19
N CYS A 292 -12.29 -4.24 10.18
CA CYS A 292 -11.56 -3.60 11.27
C CYS A 292 -12.53 -2.85 12.18
N PRO A 293 -12.66 -3.21 13.47
CA PRO A 293 -13.36 -2.37 14.42
C PRO A 293 -12.59 -1.06 14.57
N THR A 294 -13.18 0.03 14.13
CA THR A 294 -12.73 1.39 14.44
C THR A 294 -12.90 1.63 15.95
N LYS A 295 -11.93 1.18 16.74
CA LYS A 295 -11.66 1.76 18.06
C LYS A 295 -10.22 2.25 18.02
N LEU A 296 -10.09 3.53 17.82
CA LEU A 296 -8.91 4.32 18.13
C LEU A 296 -8.86 4.56 19.64
#